data_f35a18c0f591c467b299d78f7c5b6117
#
_entry.id   f35a18c0f591c467b299d78f7c5b6117
#
_cell.length_a   1.000
_cell.length_b   1.000
_cell.length_c   1.000
_cell.angle_alpha   90.00
_cell.angle_beta   90.00
_cell.angle_gamma   90.00
#
_symmetry.space_group_name_H-M   'P 1'
#
loop_
_entity.id
_entity.type
_entity.pdbx_description
1 polymer ?
#
loop_
_entity_poly.entity_id
_entity_poly.type
_entity_poly.pdbx_seq_one_letter_code
_entity_poly.pdbx_strand_id
1 'polypeptide(L)'
;MLELGLRNDVYRRPLATALDRLGLREGWRCVDVGAGGGDVTVALAELVGRDGRVYAVDSDPRARDEVAAAAARSGTAQVLAVTQAAEDLTLPEPVDLAFCRFQLLHVVDPLAVVRRMAGAVRSGGWVVAQEPITSAGRVGGAPLSMPAARHPDVGAVLPALARDAGLELVDAWAEAPAGVGPGPVSAYLETLTEVDPGDDPVVLPPLVTVVCRRPTAPA
;
A
#
# COMPACT_ATOMS: atom_id res chain seq x y z
N MET A 1 2.80 -16.00 -5.06
CA MET A 1 1.31 -15.95 -5.14
C MET A 1 0.63 -16.32 -3.82
N LEU A 2 0.92 -17.46 -3.16
CA LEU A 2 0.30 -17.84 -1.88
C LEU A 2 0.58 -16.79 -0.78
N GLU A 3 1.81 -16.33 -0.65
CA GLU A 3 2.24 -15.31 0.31
C GLU A 3 1.51 -13.98 0.13
N LEU A 4 1.38 -13.48 -1.11
CA LEU A 4 0.64 -12.25 -1.40
C LEU A 4 -0.84 -12.37 -1.04
N GLY A 5 -1.47 -13.51 -1.31
CA GLY A 5 -2.87 -13.77 -0.94
C GLY A 5 -3.07 -13.73 0.57
N LEU A 6 -2.24 -14.44 1.34
CA LEU A 6 -2.31 -14.44 2.80
C LEU A 6 -2.04 -13.05 3.41
N ARG A 7 -1.03 -12.32 2.88
CA ARG A 7 -0.78 -10.94 3.29
C ARG A 7 -2.01 -10.05 3.10
N ASN A 8 -2.63 -10.14 1.93
CA ASN A 8 -3.79 -9.33 1.60
C ASN A 8 -4.99 -9.66 2.51
N ASP A 9 -5.21 -10.93 2.84
CA ASP A 9 -6.25 -11.35 3.76
C ASP A 9 -6.02 -10.80 5.17
N VAL A 10 -4.81 -10.93 5.68
CA VAL A 10 -4.44 -10.51 7.03
C VAL A 10 -4.47 -8.98 7.18
N TYR A 11 -3.98 -8.25 6.18
CA TYR A 11 -3.96 -6.78 6.17
C TYR A 11 -5.14 -6.15 5.43
N ARG A 12 -6.22 -6.87 5.17
CA ARG A 12 -7.42 -6.34 4.49
C ARG A 12 -8.07 -5.21 5.26
N ARG A 13 -8.17 -5.33 6.59
CA ARG A 13 -8.78 -4.31 7.44
C ARG A 13 -8.07 -2.96 7.36
N PRO A 14 -6.72 -2.87 7.52
CA PRO A 14 -6.00 -1.61 7.29
C PRO A 14 -6.28 -0.95 5.93
N LEU A 15 -6.37 -1.73 4.85
CA LEU A 15 -6.73 -1.19 3.54
C LEU A 15 -8.16 -0.63 3.53
N ALA A 16 -9.13 -1.40 3.99
CA ALA A 16 -10.53 -0.98 4.05
C ALA A 16 -10.69 0.29 4.90
N THR A 17 -10.05 0.36 6.08
CA THR A 17 -10.06 1.56 6.94
C THR A 17 -9.54 2.78 6.20
N ALA A 18 -8.44 2.66 5.44
CA ALA A 18 -7.87 3.77 4.70
C ALA A 18 -8.81 4.26 3.59
N LEU A 19 -9.37 3.34 2.81
CA LEU A 19 -10.27 3.65 1.71
C LEU A 19 -11.59 4.30 2.20
N ASP A 20 -12.15 3.79 3.30
CA ASP A 20 -13.35 4.35 3.93
C ASP A 20 -13.13 5.78 4.44
N ARG A 21 -11.98 6.03 5.10
CA ARG A 21 -11.64 7.37 5.61
C ARG A 21 -11.37 8.39 4.51
N LEU A 22 -10.82 7.95 3.38
CA LEU A 22 -10.57 8.82 2.23
C LEU A 22 -11.86 9.32 1.56
N GLY A 23 -12.93 8.52 1.63
CA GLY A 23 -14.19 8.83 0.96
C GLY A 23 -14.00 9.01 -0.54
N LEU A 24 -13.39 8.01 -1.21
CA LEU A 24 -13.22 8.01 -2.67
C LEU A 24 -14.56 8.27 -3.37
N ARG A 25 -14.49 8.92 -4.53
CA ARG A 25 -15.68 9.26 -5.31
C ARG A 25 -15.63 8.59 -6.67
N GLU A 26 -16.80 8.26 -7.20
CA GLU A 26 -16.95 7.85 -8.59
C GLU A 26 -16.29 8.86 -9.54
N GLY A 27 -15.69 8.36 -10.60
CA GLY A 27 -14.98 9.17 -11.59
C GLY A 27 -13.57 9.61 -11.21
N TRP A 28 -13.07 9.31 -9.98
CA TRP A 28 -11.70 9.65 -9.63
C TRP A 28 -10.69 8.88 -10.46
N ARG A 29 -9.56 9.55 -10.73
CA ARG A 29 -8.36 8.93 -11.28
C ARG A 29 -7.40 8.62 -10.15
N CYS A 30 -6.93 7.38 -10.10
CA CYS A 30 -6.02 6.92 -9.04
C CYS A 30 -4.77 6.30 -9.65
N VAL A 31 -3.68 6.31 -8.89
CA VAL A 31 -2.51 5.46 -9.17
C VAL A 31 -2.20 4.59 -7.96
N ASP A 32 -2.00 3.30 -8.20
CA ASP A 32 -1.48 2.31 -7.27
C ASP A 32 -0.01 2.08 -7.59
N VAL A 33 0.88 2.50 -6.68
CA VAL A 33 2.34 2.45 -6.86
C VAL A 33 2.91 1.24 -6.14
N GLY A 34 3.46 0.30 -6.88
CA GLY A 34 3.82 -1.03 -6.41
C GLY A 34 2.60 -1.96 -6.39
N ALA A 35 1.90 -2.04 -7.51
CA ALA A 35 0.61 -2.71 -7.61
C ALA A 35 0.66 -4.23 -7.33
N GLY A 36 1.81 -4.90 -7.56
CA GLY A 36 1.98 -6.33 -7.30
C GLY A 36 0.84 -7.18 -7.87
N GLY A 37 0.16 -7.93 -7.00
CA GLY A 37 -0.97 -8.78 -7.37
C GLY A 37 -2.29 -8.06 -7.67
N GLY A 38 -2.35 -6.74 -7.52
CA GLY A 38 -3.50 -5.90 -7.90
C GLY A 38 -4.62 -5.79 -6.87
N ASP A 39 -4.42 -6.17 -5.62
CA ASP A 39 -5.44 -6.08 -4.58
C ASP A 39 -5.89 -4.64 -4.29
N VAL A 40 -4.92 -3.72 -4.14
CA VAL A 40 -5.22 -2.28 -3.99
C VAL A 40 -5.82 -1.72 -5.27
N THR A 41 -5.24 -2.06 -6.42
CA THR A 41 -5.73 -1.64 -7.74
C THR A 41 -7.22 -1.95 -7.92
N VAL A 42 -7.62 -3.21 -7.62
CA VAL A 42 -9.02 -3.65 -7.75
C VAL A 42 -9.91 -2.91 -6.77
N ALA A 43 -9.50 -2.79 -5.50
CA ALA A 43 -10.29 -2.06 -4.50
C ALA A 43 -10.52 -0.60 -4.89
N LEU A 44 -9.48 0.07 -5.42
CA LEU A 44 -9.62 1.43 -5.96
C LEU A 44 -10.59 1.47 -7.16
N ALA A 45 -10.44 0.53 -8.11
CA ALA A 45 -11.25 0.49 -9.32
C ALA A 45 -12.74 0.25 -9.04
N GLU A 46 -13.07 -0.60 -8.06
CA GLU A 46 -14.45 -0.81 -7.60
C GLU A 46 -15.07 0.46 -7.03
N LEU A 47 -14.29 1.24 -6.25
CA LEU A 47 -14.78 2.46 -5.60
C LEU A 47 -14.90 3.65 -6.56
N VAL A 48 -14.01 3.78 -7.54
CA VAL A 48 -14.09 4.90 -8.51
C VAL A 48 -15.07 4.63 -9.65
N GLY A 49 -15.55 3.39 -9.79
CA GLY A 49 -16.59 3.03 -10.75
C GLY A 49 -16.15 3.13 -12.21
N ARG A 50 -17.13 3.04 -13.13
CA ARG A 50 -16.89 2.95 -14.58
C ARG A 50 -16.30 4.21 -15.19
N ASP A 51 -16.59 5.36 -14.62
CA ASP A 51 -16.13 6.67 -15.09
C ASP A 51 -14.76 7.04 -14.51
N GLY A 52 -14.28 6.27 -13.53
CA GLY A 52 -12.95 6.40 -12.92
C GLY A 52 -11.85 5.69 -13.71
N ARG A 53 -10.63 5.84 -13.24
CA ARG A 53 -9.45 5.18 -13.83
C ARG A 53 -8.42 4.85 -12.78
N VAL A 54 -7.79 3.68 -12.88
CA VAL A 54 -6.68 3.29 -12.01
C VAL A 54 -5.46 2.93 -12.85
N TYR A 55 -4.37 3.65 -12.63
CA TYR A 55 -3.05 3.30 -13.13
C TYR A 55 -2.40 2.36 -12.12
N ALA A 56 -2.11 1.13 -12.51
CA ALA A 56 -1.40 0.16 -11.70
C ALA A 56 0.06 0.12 -12.14
N VAL A 57 0.95 0.64 -11.32
CA VAL A 57 2.37 0.81 -11.64
C VAL A 57 3.20 -0.18 -10.82
N ASP A 58 4.02 -0.99 -11.50
CA ASP A 58 4.98 -1.88 -10.87
C ASP A 58 6.22 -2.03 -11.74
N SER A 59 7.38 -2.26 -11.14
CA SER A 59 8.63 -2.51 -11.86
C SER A 59 8.74 -3.95 -12.40
N ASP A 60 8.02 -4.89 -11.80
CA ASP A 60 7.98 -6.28 -12.27
C ASP A 60 6.97 -6.41 -13.42
N PRO A 61 7.42 -6.78 -14.63
CA PRO A 61 6.49 -6.96 -15.75
C PRO A 61 5.43 -8.05 -15.52
N ARG A 62 5.67 -9.01 -14.61
CA ARG A 62 4.69 -10.04 -14.24
C ARG A 62 3.47 -9.45 -13.51
N ALA A 63 3.66 -8.38 -12.75
CA ALA A 63 2.58 -7.67 -12.08
C ALA A 63 1.51 -7.17 -13.06
N ARG A 64 1.90 -6.82 -14.29
CA ARG A 64 0.97 -6.41 -15.34
C ARG A 64 -0.08 -7.49 -15.63
N ASP A 65 0.35 -8.75 -15.79
CA ASP A 65 -0.56 -9.85 -16.11
C ASP A 65 -1.41 -10.22 -14.89
N GLU A 66 -0.84 -10.17 -13.69
CA GLU A 66 -1.56 -10.40 -12.44
C GLU A 66 -2.65 -9.34 -12.20
N VAL A 67 -2.33 -8.06 -12.37
CA VAL A 67 -3.28 -6.96 -12.30
C VAL A 67 -4.39 -7.11 -13.33
N ALA A 68 -4.04 -7.41 -14.59
CA ALA A 68 -5.03 -7.61 -15.66
C ALA A 68 -5.98 -8.76 -15.32
N ALA A 69 -5.47 -9.88 -14.81
CA ALA A 69 -6.27 -11.00 -14.37
C ALA A 69 -7.16 -10.66 -13.17
N ALA A 70 -6.67 -9.90 -12.20
CA ALA A 70 -7.44 -9.45 -11.05
C ALA A 70 -8.58 -8.50 -11.48
N ALA A 71 -8.29 -7.51 -12.32
CA ALA A 71 -9.28 -6.58 -12.86
C ALA A 71 -10.36 -7.29 -13.69
N ALA A 72 -9.97 -8.28 -14.50
CA ALA A 72 -10.93 -9.07 -15.28
C ALA A 72 -11.89 -9.88 -14.40
N ARG A 73 -11.40 -10.45 -13.30
CA ARG A 73 -12.25 -11.19 -12.34
C ARG A 73 -13.26 -10.29 -11.63
N SER A 74 -12.88 -9.06 -11.34
CA SER A 74 -13.73 -8.08 -10.63
C SER A 74 -14.65 -7.29 -11.58
N GLY A 75 -14.50 -7.45 -12.90
CA GLY A 75 -15.28 -6.71 -13.89
C GLY A 75 -14.96 -5.21 -13.95
N THR A 76 -13.80 -4.81 -13.45
CA THR A 76 -13.34 -3.42 -13.42
C THR A 76 -12.64 -3.06 -14.74
N ALA A 77 -13.29 -2.26 -15.59
CA ALA A 77 -12.85 -2.04 -16.97
C ALA A 77 -11.81 -0.91 -17.15
N GLN A 78 -11.52 -0.13 -16.11
CA GLN A 78 -10.72 1.10 -16.23
C GLN A 78 -9.34 0.98 -15.53
N VAL A 79 -8.75 -0.22 -15.56
CA VAL A 79 -7.40 -0.47 -15.01
C VAL A 79 -6.37 -0.44 -16.14
N LEU A 80 -5.34 0.39 -15.98
CA LEU A 80 -4.21 0.51 -16.90
C LEU A 80 -2.92 0.08 -16.19
N ALA A 81 -2.43 -1.11 -16.50
CA ALA A 81 -1.18 -1.60 -15.94
C ALA A 81 0.03 -1.02 -16.69
N VAL A 82 0.97 -0.46 -15.95
CA VAL A 82 2.19 0.22 -16.43
C VAL A 82 3.42 -0.41 -15.79
N THR A 83 4.36 -0.90 -16.60
CA THR A 83 5.65 -1.40 -16.08
C THR A 83 6.62 -0.22 -15.95
N GLN A 84 6.87 0.21 -14.71
CA GLN A 84 7.73 1.35 -14.39
C GLN A 84 8.21 1.26 -12.94
N ALA A 85 9.45 1.70 -12.66
CA ALA A 85 9.92 1.84 -11.29
C ALA A 85 9.18 2.98 -10.57
N ALA A 86 8.96 2.83 -9.27
CA ALA A 86 8.26 3.84 -8.46
C ALA A 86 9.01 5.18 -8.41
N GLU A 87 10.35 5.13 -8.44
CA GLU A 87 11.23 6.29 -8.49
C GLU A 87 11.09 7.10 -9.79
N ASP A 88 10.65 6.45 -10.89
CA ASP A 88 10.49 7.06 -12.21
C ASP A 88 9.03 7.41 -12.51
N LEU A 89 8.13 7.30 -11.54
CA LEU A 89 6.69 7.48 -11.72
C LEU A 89 6.36 8.71 -12.58
N THR A 90 5.74 8.45 -13.70
CA THR A 90 5.25 9.46 -14.65
C THR A 90 3.91 8.97 -15.23
N LEU A 91 2.91 9.81 -15.19
CA LEU A 91 1.57 9.51 -15.69
C LEU A 91 1.19 10.47 -16.83
N PRO A 92 0.31 10.06 -17.75
CA PRO A 92 -0.11 10.90 -18.87
C PRO A 92 -0.98 12.09 -18.43
N GLU A 93 -1.55 12.04 -17.24
CA GLU A 93 -2.42 13.07 -16.65
C GLU A 93 -2.31 13.07 -15.13
N PRO A 94 -2.57 14.21 -14.45
CA PRO A 94 -2.65 14.25 -13.00
C PRO A 94 -3.81 13.39 -12.48
N VAL A 95 -3.59 12.75 -11.32
CA VAL A 95 -4.60 11.91 -10.66
C VAL A 95 -5.16 12.58 -9.40
N ASP A 96 -6.30 12.09 -8.91
CA ASP A 96 -6.93 12.53 -7.67
C ASP A 96 -6.26 11.91 -6.44
N LEU A 97 -5.78 10.67 -6.56
CA LEU A 97 -5.17 9.88 -5.50
C LEU A 97 -3.94 9.12 -6.02
N ALA A 98 -2.83 9.21 -5.30
CA ALA A 98 -1.71 8.28 -5.39
C ALA A 98 -1.65 7.44 -4.11
N PHE A 99 -1.65 6.13 -4.25
CA PHE A 99 -1.62 5.16 -3.16
C PHE A 99 -0.40 4.24 -3.30
N CYS A 100 0.29 3.92 -2.20
CA CYS A 100 1.26 2.84 -2.17
C CYS A 100 1.10 2.01 -0.88
N ARG A 101 1.44 0.72 -0.97
CA ARG A 101 1.32 -0.21 0.15
C ARG A 101 2.38 -1.29 0.09
N PHE A 102 3.16 -1.47 1.17
CA PHE A 102 4.29 -2.40 1.21
C PHE A 102 5.28 -2.17 0.06
N GLN A 103 5.47 -0.93 -0.36
CA GLN A 103 6.32 -0.55 -1.48
C GLN A 103 7.59 0.16 -1.02
N LEU A 104 7.45 1.14 -0.12
CA LEU A 104 8.57 2.01 0.28
C LEU A 104 9.65 1.26 1.05
N LEU A 105 9.31 0.14 1.69
CA LEU A 105 10.30 -0.71 2.36
C LEU A 105 11.30 -1.37 1.37
N HIS A 106 11.00 -1.42 0.09
CA HIS A 106 11.81 -2.09 -0.94
C HIS A 106 12.61 -1.13 -1.84
N VAL A 107 12.16 0.12 -2.01
CA VAL A 107 12.75 1.10 -2.93
C VAL A 107 14.11 1.59 -2.48
N VAL A 108 14.86 2.23 -3.38
CA VAL A 108 16.19 2.78 -3.07
C VAL A 108 16.05 4.05 -2.22
N ASP A 109 15.16 4.96 -2.62
CA ASP A 109 14.91 6.23 -1.95
C ASP A 109 13.40 6.44 -1.71
N PRO A 110 12.91 6.12 -0.51
CA PRO A 110 11.50 6.34 -0.15
C PRO A 110 11.03 7.78 -0.34
N LEU A 111 11.89 8.78 -0.03
CA LEU A 111 11.53 10.19 -0.19
C LEU A 111 11.36 10.57 -1.66
N ALA A 112 12.22 10.06 -2.54
CA ALA A 112 12.07 10.28 -3.98
C ALA A 112 10.74 9.74 -4.48
N VAL A 113 10.34 8.53 -4.06
CA VAL A 113 9.03 7.94 -4.44
C VAL A 113 7.87 8.78 -3.93
N VAL A 114 7.88 9.20 -2.66
CA VAL A 114 6.81 10.05 -2.10
C VAL A 114 6.72 11.40 -2.84
N ARG A 115 7.87 11.98 -3.24
CA ARG A 115 7.89 13.20 -4.10
C ARG A 115 7.30 12.95 -5.48
N ARG A 116 7.56 11.80 -6.09
CA ARG A 116 6.94 11.41 -7.37
C ARG A 116 5.42 11.25 -7.23
N MET A 117 4.96 10.59 -6.17
CA MET A 117 3.54 10.48 -5.86
C MET A 117 2.90 11.87 -5.67
N ALA A 118 3.54 12.75 -4.91
CA ALA A 118 3.09 14.14 -4.73
C ALA A 118 3.02 14.91 -6.06
N GLY A 119 3.98 14.69 -6.96
CA GLY A 119 3.99 15.29 -8.29
C GLY A 119 2.91 14.75 -9.22
N ALA A 120 2.52 13.49 -9.06
CA ALA A 120 1.52 12.83 -9.90
C ALA A 120 0.08 13.25 -9.57
N VAL A 121 -0.23 13.63 -8.31
CA VAL A 121 -1.56 14.07 -7.95
C VAL A 121 -1.79 15.54 -8.35
N ARG A 122 -3.03 15.89 -8.67
CA ARG A 122 -3.41 17.29 -8.92
C ARG A 122 -3.30 18.14 -7.65
N SER A 123 -3.30 19.46 -7.80
CA SER A 123 -3.40 20.39 -6.67
C SER A 123 -4.63 20.06 -5.81
N GLY A 124 -4.47 19.95 -4.50
CA GLY A 124 -5.49 19.49 -3.56
C GLY A 124 -5.84 18.00 -3.66
N GLY A 125 -5.09 17.20 -4.44
CA GLY A 125 -5.23 15.74 -4.51
C GLY A 125 -4.61 15.03 -3.31
N TRP A 126 -4.78 13.72 -3.22
CA TRP A 126 -4.45 12.89 -2.09
C TRP A 126 -3.24 11.99 -2.35
N VAL A 127 -2.40 11.83 -1.34
CA VAL A 127 -1.33 10.84 -1.31
C VAL A 127 -1.50 9.99 -0.06
N VAL A 128 -1.53 8.67 -0.23
CA VAL A 128 -1.65 7.71 0.88
C VAL A 128 -0.52 6.71 0.80
N ALA A 129 0.12 6.46 1.92
CA ALA A 129 1.10 5.40 2.06
C ALA A 129 0.75 4.50 3.25
N GLN A 130 0.86 3.18 3.05
CA GLN A 130 0.70 2.16 4.09
C GLN A 130 1.95 1.29 4.16
N GLU A 131 2.77 1.47 5.20
CA GLU A 131 4.05 0.80 5.33
C GLU A 131 4.27 0.23 6.73
N PRO A 132 4.98 -0.90 6.86
CA PRO A 132 5.14 -1.57 8.14
C PRO A 132 6.21 -0.92 9.03
N ILE A 133 6.09 -1.16 10.34
CA ILE A 133 7.20 -1.10 11.28
C ILE A 133 7.60 -2.55 11.59
N THR A 134 8.51 -3.09 10.79
CA THR A 134 8.83 -4.52 10.78
C THR A 134 9.38 -4.98 12.13
N SER A 135 10.21 -4.16 12.78
CA SER A 135 10.82 -4.47 14.09
C SER A 135 9.81 -4.56 15.26
N ALA A 136 8.56 -4.09 15.04
CA ALA A 136 7.53 -4.10 16.07
C ALA A 136 6.73 -5.41 16.15
N GLY A 137 6.87 -6.33 15.18
CA GLY A 137 6.21 -7.64 15.22
C GLY A 137 6.65 -8.52 16.41
N ARG A 138 5.73 -9.35 16.93
CA ARG A 138 5.97 -10.21 18.10
C ARG A 138 5.35 -11.59 17.96
N VAL A 139 6.04 -12.61 18.52
CA VAL A 139 5.51 -13.96 18.73
C VAL A 139 5.81 -14.36 20.18
N GLY A 140 4.81 -14.74 20.94
CA GLY A 140 4.95 -15.06 22.37
C GLY A 140 5.60 -13.93 23.20
N GLY A 141 5.50 -12.67 22.72
CA GLY A 141 6.17 -11.51 23.31
C GLY A 141 7.60 -11.26 22.83
N ALA A 142 8.26 -12.24 22.18
CA ALA A 142 9.60 -12.07 21.59
C ALA A 142 9.55 -11.29 20.26
N PRO A 143 10.61 -10.55 19.89
CA PRO A 143 10.70 -9.92 18.58
C PRO A 143 10.55 -10.92 17.44
N LEU A 144 9.77 -10.57 16.43
CA LEU A 144 9.60 -11.36 15.22
C LEU A 144 10.78 -11.12 14.27
N SER A 145 11.41 -12.22 13.81
CA SER A 145 12.44 -12.15 12.78
C SER A 145 11.78 -12.14 11.40
N MET A 146 11.76 -10.99 10.77
CA MET A 146 11.17 -10.82 9.44
C MET A 146 12.23 -10.88 8.33
N PRO A 147 11.86 -11.25 7.10
CA PRO A 147 12.77 -11.16 5.96
C PRO A 147 13.38 -9.76 5.82
N ALA A 148 14.63 -9.73 5.37
CA ALA A 148 15.34 -8.47 5.20
C ALA A 148 14.67 -7.59 4.15
N ALA A 149 14.47 -6.33 4.49
CA ALA A 149 14.02 -5.29 3.59
C ALA A 149 15.01 -4.12 3.63
N ARG A 150 15.00 -3.27 2.61
CA ARG A 150 15.92 -2.12 2.54
C ARG A 150 15.61 -1.08 3.62
N HIS A 151 14.32 -0.85 3.87
CA HIS A 151 13.81 0.09 4.87
C HIS A 151 12.74 -0.59 5.74
N PRO A 152 13.11 -1.53 6.64
CA PRO A 152 12.17 -2.40 7.34
C PRO A 152 11.17 -1.64 8.23
N ASP A 153 11.55 -0.46 8.73
CA ASP A 153 10.75 0.36 9.64
C ASP A 153 10.31 1.69 8.99
N VAL A 154 10.20 1.72 7.67
CA VAL A 154 9.82 2.95 6.94
C VAL A 154 8.47 3.50 7.41
N GLY A 155 7.57 2.66 7.91
CA GLY A 155 6.31 3.09 8.51
C GLY A 155 6.49 4.12 9.63
N ALA A 156 7.54 3.97 10.45
CA ALA A 156 7.81 4.89 11.56
C ALA A 156 8.18 6.32 11.10
N VAL A 157 8.70 6.47 9.90
CA VAL A 157 9.14 7.76 9.35
C VAL A 157 8.22 8.34 8.27
N LEU A 158 7.11 7.66 7.94
CA LEU A 158 6.16 8.14 6.91
C LEU A 158 5.69 9.59 7.12
N PRO A 159 5.32 10.04 8.34
CA PRO A 159 4.92 11.43 8.53
C PRO A 159 6.02 12.45 8.22
N ALA A 160 7.28 12.09 8.47
CA ALA A 160 8.42 12.92 8.11
C ALA A 160 8.66 12.94 6.61
N LEU A 161 8.63 11.77 5.95
CA LEU A 161 8.75 11.66 4.48
C LEU A 161 7.69 12.48 3.75
N ALA A 162 6.44 12.43 4.23
CA ALA A 162 5.34 13.21 3.66
C ALA A 162 5.61 14.71 3.74
N ARG A 163 6.05 15.20 4.91
CA ARG A 163 6.41 16.61 5.12
C ARG A 163 7.59 17.05 4.25
N ASP A 164 8.64 16.22 4.17
CA ASP A 164 9.84 16.49 3.38
C ASP A 164 9.58 16.42 1.86
N ALA A 165 8.48 15.77 1.47
CA ALA A 165 7.94 15.78 0.10
C ALA A 165 7.03 16.99 -0.18
N GLY A 166 6.82 17.88 0.78
CA GLY A 166 5.97 19.07 0.62
C GLY A 166 4.47 18.78 0.71
N LEU A 167 4.08 17.66 1.33
CA LEU A 167 2.69 17.29 1.54
C LEU A 167 2.18 17.79 2.89
N GLU A 168 0.89 18.09 2.95
CA GLU A 168 0.15 18.38 4.18
C GLU A 168 -0.35 17.05 4.77
N LEU A 169 0.09 16.72 6.00
CA LEU A 169 -0.39 15.55 6.72
C LEU A 169 -1.80 15.82 7.24
N VAL A 170 -2.78 15.01 6.84
CA VAL A 170 -4.19 15.14 7.23
C VAL A 170 -4.54 14.16 8.35
N ASP A 171 -4.08 12.90 8.23
CA ASP A 171 -4.34 11.86 9.22
C ASP A 171 -3.20 10.83 9.24
N ALA A 172 -2.98 10.20 10.41
CA ALA A 172 -2.03 9.11 10.57
C ALA A 172 -2.46 8.16 11.67
N TRP A 173 -2.39 6.84 11.41
CA TRP A 173 -2.68 5.80 12.42
C TRP A 173 -1.91 4.53 12.10
N ALA A 174 -1.96 3.55 13.02
CA ALA A 174 -1.37 2.24 12.82
C ALA A 174 -2.36 1.13 13.23
N GLU A 175 -2.35 0.02 12.48
CA GLU A 175 -3.13 -1.18 12.77
C GLU A 175 -2.21 -2.39 12.68
N ALA A 176 -2.30 -3.29 13.66
CA ALA A 176 -1.53 -4.52 13.70
C ALA A 176 -2.47 -5.72 13.68
N PRO A 177 -2.40 -6.61 12.67
CA PRO A 177 -3.09 -7.90 12.74
C PRO A 177 -2.52 -8.75 13.87
N ALA A 178 -3.42 -9.37 14.64
CA ALA A 178 -3.02 -10.24 15.74
C ALA A 178 -3.89 -11.50 15.76
N GLY A 179 -3.34 -12.58 16.30
CA GLY A 179 -4.02 -13.88 16.44
C GLY A 179 -3.37 -14.79 17.45
N VAL A 180 -4.07 -15.87 17.79
CA VAL A 180 -3.58 -16.94 18.66
C VAL A 180 -4.01 -18.27 18.05
N GLY A 181 -3.12 -19.25 18.03
CA GLY A 181 -3.37 -20.57 17.46
C GLY A 181 -3.56 -20.57 15.95
N PRO A 182 -4.06 -21.67 15.36
CA PRO A 182 -4.22 -21.82 13.93
C PRO A 182 -5.17 -20.76 13.33
N GLY A 183 -4.72 -20.06 12.29
CA GLY A 183 -5.53 -19.03 11.62
C GLY A 183 -4.75 -18.26 10.56
N PRO A 184 -5.36 -17.25 9.91
CA PRO A 184 -4.72 -16.50 8.84
C PRO A 184 -3.42 -15.80 9.25
N VAL A 185 -3.35 -15.31 10.51
CA VAL A 185 -2.17 -14.61 11.04
C VAL A 185 -1.00 -15.59 11.18
N SER A 186 -1.23 -16.76 11.78
CA SER A 186 -0.21 -17.81 11.93
C SER A 186 0.23 -18.37 10.59
N ALA A 187 -0.71 -18.66 9.69
CA ALA A 187 -0.40 -19.14 8.34
C ALA A 187 0.44 -18.13 7.54
N TYR A 188 0.16 -16.84 7.66
CA TYR A 188 0.98 -15.81 7.02
C TYR A 188 2.38 -15.73 7.64
N LEU A 189 2.47 -15.79 8.98
CA LEU A 189 3.75 -15.81 9.67
C LEU A 189 4.63 -16.98 9.23
N GLU A 190 4.09 -18.21 9.20
CA GLU A 190 4.79 -19.41 8.75
C GLU A 190 5.34 -19.24 7.32
N THR A 191 4.55 -18.63 6.42
CA THR A 191 4.98 -18.36 5.05
C THR A 191 6.18 -17.40 4.98
N LEU A 192 6.24 -16.42 5.90
CA LEU A 192 7.30 -15.41 5.91
C LEU A 192 8.58 -15.87 6.61
N THR A 193 8.46 -16.66 7.66
CA THR A 193 9.57 -16.92 8.60
C THR A 193 9.92 -18.39 8.76
N GLU A 194 9.11 -19.30 8.20
CA GLU A 194 9.19 -20.76 8.42
C GLU A 194 9.02 -21.17 9.90
N VAL A 195 8.49 -20.26 10.74
CA VAL A 195 8.26 -20.49 12.17
C VAL A 195 6.79 -20.80 12.40
N ASP A 196 6.50 -21.98 12.95
CA ASP A 196 5.18 -22.33 13.49
C ASP A 196 5.03 -21.70 14.89
N PRO A 197 4.12 -20.74 15.09
CA PRO A 197 3.92 -20.13 16.40
C PRO A 197 3.17 -21.04 17.40
N GLY A 198 2.57 -22.14 16.94
CA GLY A 198 1.72 -22.99 17.77
C GLY A 198 0.57 -22.18 18.40
N ASP A 199 0.48 -22.24 19.75
CA ASP A 199 -0.51 -21.49 20.53
C ASP A 199 0.01 -20.13 21.05
N ASP A 200 1.21 -19.73 20.66
CA ASP A 200 1.76 -18.43 21.05
C ASP A 200 0.99 -17.27 20.38
N PRO A 201 0.73 -16.18 21.11
CA PRO A 201 0.11 -15.00 20.51
C PRO A 201 1.06 -14.35 19.50
N VAL A 202 0.54 -14.09 18.32
CA VAL A 202 1.23 -13.40 17.23
C VAL A 202 0.65 -12.00 17.08
N VAL A 203 1.54 -11.01 17.04
CA VAL A 203 1.24 -9.64 16.60
C VAL A 203 2.13 -9.35 15.41
N LEU A 204 1.55 -9.28 14.23
CA LEU A 204 2.31 -8.94 13.01
C LEU A 204 2.76 -7.47 13.03
N PRO A 205 3.77 -7.10 12.23
CA PRO A 205 4.20 -5.72 12.11
C PRO A 205 3.03 -4.76 11.92
N PRO A 206 2.89 -3.73 12.76
CA PRO A 206 1.87 -2.71 12.55
C PRO A 206 2.09 -2.03 11.21
N LEU A 207 1.01 -1.86 10.47
CA LEU A 207 0.96 -1.10 9.24
C LEU A 207 0.57 0.33 9.57
N VAL A 208 1.50 1.25 9.37
CA VAL A 208 1.25 2.69 9.53
C VAL A 208 0.64 3.21 8.25
N THR A 209 -0.48 3.88 8.38
CA THR A 209 -1.13 4.62 7.30
C THR A 209 -0.93 6.11 7.51
N VAL A 210 -0.49 6.81 6.47
CA VAL A 210 -0.53 8.28 6.40
C VAL A 210 -1.43 8.71 5.26
N VAL A 211 -2.28 9.70 5.54
CA VAL A 211 -3.15 10.36 4.56
C VAL A 211 -2.69 11.80 4.44
N CYS A 212 -2.29 12.18 3.25
CA CYS A 212 -1.71 13.47 2.96
C CYS A 212 -2.46 14.17 1.83
N ARG A 213 -2.33 15.48 1.79
CA ARG A 213 -2.88 16.33 0.74
C ARG A 213 -1.76 17.10 0.03
N ARG A 214 -1.81 17.14 -1.30
CA ARG A 214 -0.97 18.08 -2.04
C ARG A 214 -1.52 19.48 -1.81
N PRO A 215 -0.73 20.45 -1.31
CA PRO A 215 -1.19 21.82 -1.13
C PRO A 215 -1.76 22.41 -2.42
N THR A 216 -2.76 23.26 -2.27
CA THR A 216 -3.21 24.10 -3.39
C THR A 216 -2.21 25.23 -3.58
N ALA A 217 -1.88 25.55 -4.85
CA ALA A 217 -1.06 26.74 -5.10
C ALA A 217 -1.75 27.96 -4.48
N PRO A 218 -0.99 28.88 -3.82
CA PRO A 218 -1.56 30.13 -3.39
C PRO A 218 -2.20 30.85 -4.61
N ALA A 219 -3.36 31.42 -4.38
CA ALA A 219 -4.10 32.19 -5.39
C ALA A 219 -3.33 33.43 -5.83
#